data_db936921f528cab3bafee1625472f287
#
_entry.id   db936921f528cab3bafee1625472f287
#
_cell.length_a   1.000
_cell.length_b   1.000
_cell.length_c   1.000
_cell.angle_alpha   90.00
_cell.angle_beta   90.00
_cell.angle_gamma   90.00
#
_symmetry.space_group_name_H-M   'P 1'
#
loop_
_entity.id
_entity.type
_entity.pdbx_description
1 polymer ?
#
loop_
_entity_poly.entity_id
_entity_poly.type
_entity_poly.pdbx_seq_one_letter_code
_entity_poly.pdbx_strand_id
1 'polypeptide(L)'
;MAKSIYLLFLLIIQNLGGMPDNKLAEKELSSTRPKVAFTFDDGSTRDMPNYSLEEWNEMILSNLRKHDAKAVLFANVGPLQNEKGKYVLSSWDKAGHKIANHTYTHPRFSDPKTTLEMFKTELLRNDSVIRSYPNFYQYFRFPYLKEGETKEKVEGFRAFLKEKGYKNGHVTIDASDWYIASRLVERLTENPQADVSGFRDFYIEHMYDRAVFYDGLADELTGRKIHHTILLHHNLAAAMFLDDLIAHFKEKGWEIIDADEAFKDPVFNEVPTVVPAGESLIWALAKQSGKYEKDLRYPAENGDYLKAKMDSLGL
;
A
#
# COMPACT_ATOMS: atom_id res chain seq x y z
N MET A 1 -63.74 46.17 44.81
CA MET A 1 -62.97 44.95 44.80
C MET A 1 -63.00 44.39 43.35
N ALA A 2 -62.03 44.74 42.54
CA ALA A 2 -61.95 44.34 41.17
C ALA A 2 -60.71 43.40 41.04
N LYS A 3 -60.95 42.15 40.59
CA LYS A 3 -59.93 41.18 40.33
C LYS A 3 -59.54 41.30 38.85
N SER A 4 -58.29 41.73 38.59
CA SER A 4 -57.69 41.77 37.26
C SER A 4 -57.21 40.37 36.91
N ILE A 5 -57.62 39.85 35.77
CA ILE A 5 -57.17 38.59 35.22
C ILE A 5 -56.13 38.92 34.13
N TYR A 6 -54.84 38.56 34.34
CA TYR A 6 -53.84 38.64 33.31
C TYR A 6 -53.91 37.36 32.47
N LEU A 7 -54.18 37.53 31.18
CA LEU A 7 -54.13 36.47 30.16
C LEU A 7 -52.71 36.38 29.62
N LEU A 8 -52.04 35.30 29.93
CA LEU A 8 -50.67 35.02 29.46
C LEU A 8 -50.73 34.35 28.08
N PHE A 9 -50.38 35.04 27.01
CA PHE A 9 -50.22 34.47 25.69
C PHE A 9 -48.86 33.74 25.61
N LEU A 10 -48.90 32.41 25.57
CA LEU A 10 -47.74 31.59 25.23
C LEU A 10 -47.53 31.59 23.72
N LEU A 11 -46.57 32.31 23.22
CA LEU A 11 -46.10 32.16 21.84
C LEU A 11 -45.21 30.89 21.76
N ILE A 12 -45.78 29.84 21.17
CA ILE A 12 -44.99 28.65 20.77
C ILE A 12 -44.29 29.00 19.45
N ILE A 13 -43.02 29.36 19.54
CA ILE A 13 -42.15 29.42 18.37
C ILE A 13 -41.78 27.98 18.00
N GLN A 14 -42.42 27.42 16.98
CA GLN A 14 -42.02 26.18 16.33
C GLN A 14 -40.73 26.48 15.55
N ASN A 15 -39.61 26.13 16.16
CA ASN A 15 -38.33 26.10 15.50
C ASN A 15 -38.33 24.88 14.57
N LEU A 16 -38.71 25.07 13.30
CA LEU A 16 -38.47 24.12 12.22
C LEU A 16 -36.94 24.19 11.86
N GLY A 17 -36.11 23.70 12.76
CA GLY A 17 -34.74 23.35 12.44
C GLY A 17 -34.79 22.14 11.53
N GLY A 18 -34.58 22.34 10.21
CA GLY A 18 -34.37 21.24 9.30
C GLY A 18 -33.22 20.38 9.82
N MET A 19 -33.44 19.06 9.93
CA MET A 19 -32.33 18.13 10.18
C MET A 19 -31.29 18.34 9.08
N PRO A 20 -30.02 18.43 9.42
CA PRO A 20 -28.98 18.52 8.40
C PRO A 20 -29.12 17.33 7.46
N ASP A 21 -29.00 17.59 6.17
CA ASP A 21 -29.14 16.59 5.13
C ASP A 21 -28.14 15.46 5.43
N ASN A 22 -28.64 14.28 5.75
CA ASN A 22 -27.83 13.13 6.20
C ASN A 22 -26.70 12.81 5.19
N LYS A 23 -26.94 13.11 3.89
CA LYS A 23 -25.96 12.97 2.82
C LYS A 23 -24.79 13.97 2.92
N LEU A 24 -25.03 15.18 3.41
CA LEU A 24 -23.96 16.17 3.60
C LEU A 24 -23.09 15.78 4.80
N ALA A 25 -23.70 15.36 5.91
CA ALA A 25 -22.96 14.89 7.08
C ALA A 25 -22.18 13.60 6.80
N GLU A 26 -22.74 12.65 6.04
CA GLU A 26 -22.01 11.46 5.58
C GLU A 26 -20.86 11.80 4.61
N LYS A 27 -21.04 12.78 3.73
CA LYS A 27 -20.00 13.25 2.81
C LYS A 27 -18.88 13.98 3.55
N GLU A 28 -19.18 14.82 4.53
CA GLU A 28 -18.20 15.48 5.38
C GLU A 28 -17.43 14.46 6.24
N LEU A 29 -18.12 13.48 6.82
CA LEU A 29 -17.51 12.42 7.60
C LEU A 29 -16.60 11.52 6.74
N SER A 30 -17.00 11.22 5.51
CA SER A 30 -16.17 10.47 4.53
C SER A 30 -14.95 11.27 4.08
N SER A 31 -15.00 12.60 4.04
CA SER A 31 -13.85 13.44 3.67
C SER A 31 -12.78 13.53 4.75
N THR A 32 -13.10 13.16 6.00
CA THR A 32 -12.19 13.24 7.15
C THR A 32 -11.58 11.89 7.53
N ARG A 33 -12.12 10.77 7.04
CA ARG A 33 -11.59 9.44 7.32
C ARG A 33 -10.35 9.16 6.48
N PRO A 34 -9.29 8.60 7.07
CA PRO A 34 -8.17 8.12 6.29
C PRO A 34 -8.60 6.94 5.41
N LYS A 35 -8.06 6.90 4.18
CA LYS A 35 -8.38 5.88 3.18
C LYS A 35 -7.13 5.12 2.79
N VAL A 36 -7.25 3.80 2.65
CA VAL A 36 -6.13 2.95 2.24
C VAL A 36 -6.54 1.91 1.22
N ALA A 37 -5.67 1.72 0.23
CA ALA A 37 -5.72 0.64 -0.74
C ALA A 37 -4.51 -0.28 -0.57
N PHE A 38 -4.72 -1.57 -0.78
CA PHE A 38 -3.68 -2.58 -0.68
C PHE A 38 -3.01 -2.78 -2.04
N THR A 39 -1.67 -2.72 -2.05
CA THR A 39 -0.86 -3.01 -3.24
C THR A 39 0.20 -4.03 -2.89
N PHE A 40 0.45 -4.96 -3.82
CA PHE A 40 1.36 -6.09 -3.61
C PHE A 40 2.48 -6.04 -4.64
N ASP A 41 3.70 -6.31 -4.20
CA ASP A 41 4.86 -6.39 -5.07
C ASP A 41 5.32 -7.84 -5.28
N ASP A 42 6.10 -8.05 -6.33
CA ASP A 42 6.77 -9.26 -6.74
C ASP A 42 5.87 -10.29 -7.45
N GLY A 43 5.53 -11.30 -6.74
CA GLY A 43 4.99 -12.57 -7.18
C GLY A 43 5.95 -13.72 -6.87
N SER A 44 5.41 -14.83 -6.40
CA SER A 44 6.19 -16.00 -6.05
C SER A 44 5.59 -17.25 -6.67
N THR A 45 6.44 -18.20 -7.03
CA THR A 45 6.05 -19.53 -7.51
C THR A 45 6.40 -20.66 -6.53
N ARG A 46 6.80 -20.28 -5.32
CA ARG A 46 7.27 -21.23 -4.30
C ARG A 46 6.12 -21.71 -3.43
N ASP A 47 6.15 -22.99 -3.09
CA ASP A 47 5.40 -23.46 -1.97
C ASP A 47 6.02 -22.88 -0.68
N MET A 48 5.19 -22.62 0.30
CA MET A 48 5.59 -22.11 1.63
C MET A 48 5.45 -23.20 2.67
N PRO A 49 6.08 -23.08 3.84
CA PRO A 49 5.85 -24.07 4.91
C PRO A 49 4.36 -24.25 5.18
N ASN A 50 3.91 -25.49 5.19
CA ASN A 50 2.52 -25.95 5.37
C ASN A 50 1.53 -25.64 4.24
N TYR A 51 1.92 -24.89 3.20
CA TYR A 51 0.99 -24.44 2.16
C TYR A 51 1.60 -24.58 0.76
N SER A 52 0.88 -25.19 -0.17
CA SER A 52 1.18 -25.08 -1.60
C SER A 52 1.01 -23.62 -2.07
N LEU A 53 1.60 -23.30 -3.22
CA LEU A 53 1.42 -21.99 -3.83
C LEU A 53 -0.06 -21.67 -4.03
N GLU A 54 -0.82 -22.64 -4.52
CA GLU A 54 -2.24 -22.50 -4.81
C GLU A 54 -3.04 -22.14 -3.56
N GLU A 55 -2.72 -22.77 -2.44
CA GLU A 55 -3.39 -22.53 -1.15
C GLU A 55 -3.10 -21.13 -0.63
N TRP A 56 -1.84 -20.76 -0.46
CA TRP A 56 -1.54 -19.46 0.15
C TRP A 56 -1.83 -18.27 -0.80
N ASN A 57 -1.73 -18.44 -2.12
CA ASN A 57 -2.19 -17.42 -3.06
C ASN A 57 -3.72 -17.22 -2.97
N GLU A 58 -4.51 -18.31 -2.90
CA GLU A 58 -5.96 -18.22 -2.72
C GLU A 58 -6.35 -17.60 -1.36
N MET A 59 -5.55 -17.80 -0.30
CA MET A 59 -5.78 -17.11 0.97
C MET A 59 -5.75 -15.58 0.79
N ILE A 60 -4.76 -15.03 0.07
CA ILE A 60 -4.71 -13.58 -0.22
C ILE A 60 -5.96 -13.15 -1.00
N LEU A 61 -6.27 -13.85 -2.09
CA LEU A 61 -7.40 -13.49 -2.96
C LEU A 61 -8.75 -13.61 -2.24
N SER A 62 -8.93 -14.63 -1.40
CA SER A 62 -10.16 -14.80 -0.61
C SER A 62 -10.32 -13.73 0.46
N ASN A 63 -9.22 -13.31 1.09
CA ASN A 63 -9.23 -12.23 2.08
C ASN A 63 -9.60 -10.90 1.41
N LEU A 64 -9.04 -10.58 0.26
CA LEU A 64 -9.42 -9.39 -0.50
C LEU A 64 -10.89 -9.43 -0.90
N ARG A 65 -11.38 -10.57 -1.40
CA ARG A 65 -12.78 -10.79 -1.80
C ARG A 65 -13.73 -10.65 -0.61
N LYS A 66 -13.38 -11.21 0.56
CA LYS A 66 -14.17 -11.10 1.80
C LYS A 66 -14.42 -9.64 2.20
N HIS A 67 -13.46 -8.79 1.95
CA HIS A 67 -13.52 -7.38 2.30
C HIS A 67 -13.99 -6.47 1.14
N ASP A 68 -14.34 -7.03 -0.02
CA ASP A 68 -14.71 -6.33 -1.25
C ASP A 68 -13.64 -5.31 -1.69
N ALA A 69 -12.36 -5.69 -1.57
CA ALA A 69 -11.22 -4.84 -1.89
C ALA A 69 -10.55 -5.28 -3.20
N LYS A 70 -10.27 -4.34 -4.10
CA LYS A 70 -9.48 -4.58 -5.31
C LYS A 70 -8.08 -4.00 -5.17
N ALA A 71 -7.10 -4.89 -5.31
CA ALA A 71 -5.68 -4.58 -5.19
C ALA A 71 -5.00 -4.40 -6.55
N VAL A 72 -3.75 -3.93 -6.53
CA VAL A 72 -2.80 -4.03 -7.65
C VAL A 72 -1.69 -4.99 -7.27
N LEU A 73 -1.37 -5.93 -8.15
CA LEU A 73 -0.14 -6.71 -8.10
C LEU A 73 0.88 -6.09 -9.06
N PHE A 74 1.94 -5.50 -8.53
CA PHE A 74 3.11 -5.08 -9.29
C PHE A 74 4.04 -6.27 -9.46
N ALA A 75 3.90 -6.95 -10.60
CA ALA A 75 4.56 -8.22 -10.82
C ALA A 75 5.92 -8.09 -11.51
N ASN A 76 6.93 -8.79 -10.99
CA ASN A 76 8.19 -9.04 -11.66
C ASN A 76 8.13 -10.40 -12.35
N VAL A 77 7.91 -10.43 -13.65
CA VAL A 77 7.52 -11.68 -14.34
C VAL A 77 8.66 -12.62 -14.71
N GLY A 78 9.92 -12.24 -14.53
CA GLY A 78 11.04 -13.15 -14.80
C GLY A 78 10.92 -14.49 -14.07
N PRO A 79 10.75 -14.51 -12.74
CA PRO A 79 10.51 -15.72 -11.96
C PRO A 79 9.17 -16.40 -12.27
N LEU A 80 8.23 -15.68 -12.87
CA LEU A 80 6.86 -16.17 -13.17
C LEU A 80 6.73 -16.80 -14.57
N GLN A 81 7.83 -17.06 -15.29
CA GLN A 81 7.83 -17.64 -16.64
C GLN A 81 7.69 -19.18 -16.61
N ASN A 82 6.74 -19.69 -15.83
CA ASN A 82 6.39 -21.10 -15.72
C ASN A 82 4.89 -21.27 -15.45
N GLU A 83 4.38 -22.49 -15.38
CA GLU A 83 2.95 -22.74 -15.16
C GLU A 83 2.45 -22.19 -13.81
N LYS A 84 3.25 -22.30 -12.75
CA LYS A 84 2.90 -21.72 -11.45
C LYS A 84 2.80 -20.18 -11.51
N GLY A 85 3.70 -19.51 -12.21
CA GLY A 85 3.66 -18.06 -12.41
C GLY A 85 2.47 -17.60 -13.27
N LYS A 86 2.16 -18.35 -14.34
CA LYS A 86 0.94 -18.10 -15.12
C LYS A 86 -0.32 -18.27 -14.28
N TYR A 87 -0.33 -19.28 -13.39
CA TYR A 87 -1.42 -19.46 -12.44
C TYR A 87 -1.59 -18.23 -11.53
N VAL A 88 -0.52 -17.73 -10.92
CA VAL A 88 -0.56 -16.53 -10.06
C VAL A 88 -1.16 -15.36 -10.83
N LEU A 89 -0.57 -14.96 -11.96
CA LEU A 89 -1.03 -13.81 -12.74
C LEU A 89 -2.49 -13.98 -13.19
N SER A 90 -2.85 -15.18 -13.65
CA SER A 90 -4.22 -15.44 -14.13
C SER A 90 -5.24 -15.48 -12.98
N SER A 91 -4.88 -15.94 -11.79
CA SER A 91 -5.79 -15.97 -10.64
C SER A 91 -6.09 -14.56 -10.14
N TRP A 92 -5.07 -13.69 -10.07
CA TRP A 92 -5.23 -12.28 -9.72
C TRP A 92 -6.07 -11.53 -10.75
N ASP A 93 -5.77 -11.71 -12.04
CA ASP A 93 -6.54 -11.09 -13.14
C ASP A 93 -8.01 -11.53 -13.12
N LYS A 94 -8.28 -12.84 -13.00
CA LYS A 94 -9.65 -13.38 -12.91
C LYS A 94 -10.42 -12.90 -11.68
N ALA A 95 -9.73 -12.65 -10.57
CA ALA A 95 -10.32 -12.06 -9.39
C ALA A 95 -10.62 -10.55 -9.53
N GLY A 96 -10.24 -9.95 -10.67
CA GLY A 96 -10.48 -8.53 -11.00
C GLY A 96 -9.48 -7.57 -10.38
N HIS A 97 -8.34 -8.09 -9.88
CA HIS A 97 -7.23 -7.27 -9.41
C HIS A 97 -6.41 -6.75 -10.60
N LYS A 98 -5.79 -5.59 -10.43
CA LYS A 98 -4.92 -5.01 -11.45
C LYS A 98 -3.56 -5.70 -11.49
N ILE A 99 -2.99 -5.86 -12.69
CA ILE A 99 -1.63 -6.36 -12.91
C ILE A 99 -0.78 -5.22 -13.46
N ALA A 100 0.25 -4.83 -12.73
CA ALA A 100 1.14 -3.71 -13.05
C ALA A 100 2.61 -4.14 -13.12
N ASN A 101 3.46 -3.24 -13.56
CA ASN A 101 4.85 -3.54 -13.90
C ASN A 101 5.80 -3.29 -12.71
N HIS A 102 6.62 -4.32 -12.39
CA HIS A 102 7.66 -4.26 -11.35
C HIS A 102 9.04 -4.71 -11.88
N THR A 103 9.34 -4.40 -13.14
CA THR A 103 10.50 -4.92 -13.88
C THR A 103 10.44 -6.43 -14.14
N TYR A 104 11.34 -6.94 -14.98
CA TYR A 104 11.38 -8.36 -15.32
C TYR A 104 12.13 -9.19 -14.28
N THR A 105 13.35 -8.77 -13.87
CA THR A 105 14.22 -9.53 -12.96
C THR A 105 14.42 -8.87 -11.59
N HIS A 106 13.70 -7.80 -11.29
CA HIS A 106 13.78 -7.07 -10.03
C HIS A 106 15.17 -6.47 -9.71
N PRO A 107 15.86 -5.80 -10.68
CA PRO A 107 17.15 -5.20 -10.41
C PRO A 107 17.03 -3.94 -9.55
N ARG A 108 18.02 -3.73 -8.67
CA ARG A 108 18.10 -2.48 -7.90
C ARG A 108 18.61 -1.35 -8.80
N PHE A 109 17.78 -0.34 -9.07
CA PHE A 109 18.16 0.77 -9.96
C PHE A 109 19.21 1.70 -9.35
N SER A 110 19.32 1.75 -8.04
CA SER A 110 20.38 2.46 -7.34
C SER A 110 21.75 1.77 -7.42
N ASP A 111 21.82 0.50 -7.86
CA ASP A 111 23.12 -0.15 -8.09
C ASP A 111 23.87 0.53 -9.24
N PRO A 112 25.15 0.92 -9.07
CA PRO A 112 25.95 1.50 -10.15
C PRO A 112 26.06 0.64 -11.41
N LYS A 113 25.95 -0.68 -11.28
CA LYS A 113 25.99 -1.63 -12.40
C LYS A 113 24.70 -1.66 -13.21
N THR A 114 23.58 -1.22 -12.65
CA THR A 114 22.30 -1.17 -13.33
C THR A 114 22.19 0.13 -14.11
N THR A 115 22.47 0.09 -15.40
CA THR A 115 22.41 1.29 -16.27
C THR A 115 20.96 1.69 -16.58
N LEU A 116 20.75 2.93 -17.03
CA LEU A 116 19.45 3.41 -17.46
C LEU A 116 18.86 2.54 -18.58
N GLU A 117 19.69 2.14 -19.58
CA GLU A 117 19.23 1.33 -20.72
C GLU A 117 18.87 -0.10 -20.29
N MET A 118 19.64 -0.70 -19.38
CA MET A 118 19.27 -1.99 -18.79
C MET A 118 17.91 -1.90 -18.10
N PHE A 119 17.69 -0.85 -17.32
CA PHE A 119 16.44 -0.71 -16.56
C PHE A 119 15.23 -0.42 -17.46
N LYS A 120 15.40 0.32 -18.55
CA LYS A 120 14.39 0.47 -19.61
C LYS A 120 14.03 -0.89 -20.23
N THR A 121 15.04 -1.71 -20.52
CA THR A 121 14.85 -3.06 -21.07
C THR A 121 14.06 -3.95 -20.09
N GLU A 122 14.34 -3.86 -18.81
CA GLU A 122 13.61 -4.57 -17.76
C GLU A 122 12.10 -4.25 -17.77
N LEU A 123 11.73 -2.97 -17.88
CA LEU A 123 10.34 -2.55 -18.01
C LEU A 123 9.71 -3.14 -19.27
N LEU A 124 10.35 -3.00 -20.44
CA LEU A 124 9.79 -3.46 -21.72
C LEU A 124 9.61 -4.98 -21.77
N ARG A 125 10.56 -5.76 -21.22
CA ARG A 125 10.44 -7.22 -21.14
C ARG A 125 9.26 -7.63 -20.26
N ASN A 126 9.10 -6.98 -19.12
CA ASN A 126 7.97 -7.23 -18.23
C ASN A 126 6.64 -6.88 -18.91
N ASP A 127 6.57 -5.68 -19.52
CA ASP A 127 5.41 -5.18 -20.23
C ASP A 127 4.92 -6.17 -21.31
N SER A 128 5.84 -6.77 -22.08
CA SER A 128 5.49 -7.71 -23.13
C SER A 128 4.70 -8.94 -22.64
N VAL A 129 4.82 -9.27 -21.36
CA VAL A 129 4.09 -10.38 -20.73
C VAL A 129 2.78 -9.90 -20.12
N ILE A 130 2.85 -8.88 -19.25
CA ILE A 130 1.68 -8.47 -18.46
C ILE A 130 0.63 -7.74 -19.26
N ARG A 131 0.98 -7.10 -20.36
CA ARG A 131 0.06 -6.34 -21.23
C ARG A 131 -1.07 -7.19 -21.83
N SER A 132 -0.88 -8.50 -21.89
CA SER A 132 -1.89 -9.44 -22.41
C SER A 132 -3.04 -9.73 -21.43
N TYR A 133 -2.89 -9.38 -20.16
CA TYR A 133 -3.93 -9.62 -19.15
C TYR A 133 -5.04 -8.56 -19.24
N PRO A 134 -6.33 -8.94 -19.19
CA PRO A 134 -7.46 -8.00 -19.24
C PRO A 134 -7.42 -6.86 -18.24
N ASN A 135 -6.93 -7.13 -17.02
CA ASN A 135 -6.78 -6.12 -15.98
C ASN A 135 -5.38 -5.49 -15.94
N PHE A 136 -4.65 -5.51 -17.06
CA PHE A 136 -3.38 -4.78 -17.15
C PHE A 136 -3.58 -3.32 -16.75
N TYR A 137 -2.67 -2.81 -15.89
CA TYR A 137 -2.70 -1.45 -15.38
C TYR A 137 -1.37 -0.77 -15.66
N GLN A 138 -1.37 0.28 -16.46
CA GLN A 138 -0.15 0.92 -16.99
C GLN A 138 0.55 1.78 -15.92
N TYR A 139 0.86 1.14 -14.80
CA TYR A 139 1.63 1.66 -13.69
C TYR A 139 2.92 0.87 -13.53
N PHE A 140 3.96 1.57 -13.10
CA PHE A 140 5.28 1.01 -12.85
C PHE A 140 5.68 1.29 -11.41
N ARG A 141 6.15 0.28 -10.68
CA ARG A 141 6.77 0.45 -9.37
C ARG A 141 8.24 0.05 -9.43
N PHE A 142 9.09 0.89 -8.85
CA PHE A 142 10.51 0.64 -8.78
C PHE A 142 10.84 -0.45 -7.75
N PRO A 143 11.63 -1.48 -8.10
CA PRO A 143 12.18 -2.42 -7.14
C PRO A 143 12.86 -1.73 -5.96
N TYR A 144 12.61 -2.23 -4.76
CA TYR A 144 13.12 -1.64 -3.51
C TYR A 144 12.70 -0.18 -3.29
N LEU A 145 11.71 0.32 -4.00
CA LEU A 145 11.32 1.74 -4.07
C LEU A 145 12.48 2.68 -4.46
N LYS A 146 13.52 2.19 -5.14
CA LYS A 146 14.71 2.97 -5.50
C LYS A 146 14.62 3.49 -6.93
N GLU A 147 14.41 4.82 -7.07
CA GLU A 147 14.23 5.49 -8.36
C GLU A 147 15.56 5.94 -9.01
N GLY A 148 16.67 5.79 -8.31
CA GLY A 148 18.01 6.08 -8.82
C GLY A 148 18.87 6.94 -7.89
N GLU A 149 20.20 6.79 -8.05
CA GLU A 149 21.23 7.47 -7.25
C GLU A 149 21.70 8.79 -7.87
N THR A 150 21.46 8.98 -9.17
CA THR A 150 21.92 10.14 -9.92
C THR A 150 20.79 10.82 -10.65
N LYS A 151 20.91 12.14 -10.85
CA LYS A 151 19.93 12.93 -11.58
C LYS A 151 19.67 12.37 -12.98
N GLU A 152 20.72 11.89 -13.67
CA GLU A 152 20.59 11.29 -14.99
C GLU A 152 19.69 10.06 -14.99
N LYS A 153 19.91 9.13 -14.05
CA LYS A 153 19.05 7.93 -13.92
C LYS A 153 17.60 8.32 -13.61
N VAL A 154 17.40 9.19 -12.63
CA VAL A 154 16.06 9.60 -12.17
C VAL A 154 15.29 10.29 -13.30
N GLU A 155 15.85 11.35 -13.89
CA GLU A 155 15.17 12.11 -14.95
C GLU A 155 15.02 11.28 -16.23
N GLY A 156 16.06 10.52 -16.60
CA GLY A 156 16.04 9.68 -17.80
C GLY A 156 14.99 8.58 -17.74
N PHE A 157 14.80 7.93 -16.57
CA PHE A 157 13.77 6.90 -16.47
C PHE A 157 12.36 7.49 -16.30
N ARG A 158 12.21 8.60 -15.58
CA ARG A 158 10.92 9.34 -15.52
C ARG A 158 10.46 9.82 -16.90
N ALA A 159 11.37 10.35 -17.71
CA ALA A 159 11.07 10.70 -19.10
C ALA A 159 10.64 9.48 -19.93
N PHE A 160 11.31 8.34 -19.74
CA PHE A 160 10.95 7.09 -20.42
C PHE A 160 9.59 6.54 -19.97
N LEU A 161 9.27 6.58 -18.67
CA LEU A 161 7.92 6.21 -18.19
C LEU A 161 6.85 7.07 -18.88
N LYS A 162 7.05 8.38 -18.94
CA LYS A 162 6.14 9.31 -19.61
C LYS A 162 6.01 9.00 -21.10
N GLU A 163 7.12 8.77 -21.81
CA GLU A 163 7.13 8.37 -23.23
C GLU A 163 6.32 7.11 -23.48
N LYS A 164 6.44 6.11 -22.60
CA LYS A 164 5.72 4.85 -22.70
C LYS A 164 4.29 4.89 -22.11
N GLY A 165 3.84 6.05 -21.61
CA GLY A 165 2.52 6.22 -21.01
C GLY A 165 2.35 5.56 -19.64
N TYR A 166 3.45 5.22 -18.98
CA TYR A 166 3.43 4.68 -17.63
C TYR A 166 3.33 5.78 -16.58
N LYS A 167 2.60 5.51 -15.52
CA LYS A 167 2.63 6.30 -14.28
C LYS A 167 3.45 5.57 -13.21
N ASN A 168 4.08 6.34 -12.31
CA ASN A 168 4.73 5.75 -11.15
C ASN A 168 3.67 5.23 -10.16
N GLY A 169 3.77 3.96 -9.80
CA GLY A 169 2.93 3.31 -8.80
C GLY A 169 3.46 3.55 -7.39
N HIS A 170 3.57 4.82 -7.01
CA HIS A 170 4.09 5.20 -5.71
C HIS A 170 3.39 4.49 -4.54
N VAL A 171 4.17 4.23 -3.50
CA VAL A 171 3.71 3.84 -2.18
C VAL A 171 3.60 5.08 -1.32
N THR A 172 2.59 5.19 -0.49
CA THR A 172 2.49 6.25 0.52
C THR A 172 2.72 5.71 1.93
N ILE A 173 2.49 4.42 2.17
CA ILE A 173 2.74 3.71 3.43
C ILE A 173 3.67 2.54 3.14
N ASP A 174 4.91 2.62 3.59
CA ASP A 174 5.90 1.54 3.53
C ASP A 174 6.13 0.98 4.93
N ALA A 175 6.22 -0.34 5.09
CA ALA A 175 6.18 -0.99 6.41
C ALA A 175 7.00 -2.27 6.53
N SER A 176 7.83 -2.62 5.56
CA SER A 176 8.73 -3.81 5.61
C SER A 176 8.05 -5.14 5.95
N ASP A 177 6.86 -5.40 5.41
CA ASP A 177 6.16 -6.68 5.59
C ASP A 177 7.02 -7.89 5.16
N TRP A 178 7.89 -7.70 4.17
CA TRP A 178 8.83 -8.70 3.67
C TRP A 178 9.76 -9.25 4.75
N TYR A 179 10.18 -8.39 5.71
CA TYR A 179 11.05 -8.84 6.81
C TYR A 179 10.28 -9.71 7.80
N ILE A 180 9.06 -9.30 8.17
CA ILE A 180 8.18 -10.09 9.05
C ILE A 180 7.87 -11.43 8.39
N ALA A 181 7.56 -11.43 7.10
CA ALA A 181 7.29 -12.64 6.33
C ALA A 181 8.50 -13.58 6.28
N SER A 182 9.74 -13.06 6.13
CA SER A 182 10.94 -13.89 6.12
C SER A 182 11.15 -14.60 7.46
N ARG A 183 10.95 -13.89 8.59
CA ARG A 183 11.06 -14.47 9.94
C ARG A 183 9.95 -15.50 10.21
N LEU A 184 8.73 -15.23 9.73
CA LEU A 184 7.62 -16.19 9.82
C LEU A 184 7.93 -17.49 9.06
N VAL A 185 8.44 -17.38 7.84
CA VAL A 185 8.81 -18.55 7.02
C VAL A 185 9.95 -19.32 7.67
N GLU A 186 10.96 -18.65 8.22
CA GLU A 186 12.04 -19.29 8.99
C GLU A 186 11.49 -20.09 10.16
N ARG A 187 10.64 -19.48 11.00
CA ARG A 187 9.99 -20.12 12.13
C ARG A 187 9.19 -21.37 11.75
N LEU A 188 8.37 -21.28 10.70
CA LEU A 188 7.57 -22.41 10.24
C LEU A 188 8.38 -23.48 9.52
N THR A 189 9.53 -23.14 8.95
CA THR A 189 10.47 -24.10 8.38
C THR A 189 11.15 -24.92 9.48
N GLU A 190 11.55 -24.28 10.59
CA GLU A 190 12.13 -24.95 11.75
C GLU A 190 11.11 -25.79 12.51
N ASN A 191 9.91 -25.27 12.69
CA ASN A 191 8.81 -25.95 13.38
C ASN A 191 7.47 -25.68 12.67
N PRO A 192 7.01 -26.59 11.81
CA PRO A 192 5.73 -26.45 11.10
C PRO A 192 4.49 -26.30 12.00
N GLN A 193 4.59 -26.67 13.27
CA GLN A 193 3.51 -26.58 14.27
C GLN A 193 3.71 -25.41 15.25
N ALA A 194 4.63 -24.48 14.94
CA ALA A 194 4.87 -23.32 15.80
C ALA A 194 3.60 -22.46 15.94
N ASP A 195 3.37 -21.96 17.14
CA ASP A 195 2.40 -20.88 17.33
C ASP A 195 2.92 -19.59 16.67
N VAL A 196 2.13 -19.04 15.76
CA VAL A 196 2.44 -17.84 15.01
C VAL A 196 1.54 -16.65 15.39
N SER A 197 0.78 -16.77 16.47
CA SER A 197 -0.10 -15.69 16.96
C SER A 197 0.68 -14.40 17.25
N GLY A 198 1.88 -14.51 17.82
CA GLY A 198 2.77 -13.39 18.04
C GLY A 198 3.20 -12.68 16.74
N PHE A 199 3.43 -13.43 15.66
CA PHE A 199 3.72 -12.85 14.34
C PHE A 199 2.52 -12.10 13.79
N ARG A 200 1.31 -12.66 13.93
CA ARG A 200 0.06 -11.99 13.51
C ARG A 200 -0.10 -10.66 14.22
N ASP A 201 -0.03 -10.67 15.54
CA ASP A 201 -0.25 -9.49 16.37
C ASP A 201 0.80 -8.41 16.05
N PHE A 202 2.08 -8.81 15.95
CA PHE A 202 3.15 -7.91 15.55
C PHE A 202 2.96 -7.32 14.15
N TYR A 203 2.55 -8.15 13.17
CA TYR A 203 2.29 -7.72 11.80
C TYR A 203 1.20 -6.65 11.76
N ILE A 204 0.06 -6.90 12.40
CA ILE A 204 -1.07 -5.97 12.42
C ILE A 204 -0.69 -4.65 13.07
N GLU A 205 -0.10 -4.70 14.27
CA GLU A 205 0.30 -3.50 15.00
C GLU A 205 1.35 -2.69 14.22
N HIS A 206 2.37 -3.35 13.68
CA HIS A 206 3.44 -2.67 12.94
C HIS A 206 2.91 -2.01 11.66
N MET A 207 2.11 -2.73 10.86
CA MET A 207 1.53 -2.18 9.64
C MET A 207 0.62 -0.98 9.93
N TYR A 208 -0.17 -1.07 11.00
CA TYR A 208 -1.04 0.02 11.43
C TYR A 208 -0.27 1.22 11.98
N ASP A 209 0.73 1.02 12.81
CA ASP A 209 1.62 2.09 13.30
C ASP A 209 2.27 2.87 12.15
N ARG A 210 2.73 2.16 11.11
CA ARG A 210 3.28 2.79 9.91
C ARG A 210 2.23 3.60 9.17
N ALA A 211 1.02 3.07 9.04
CA ALA A 211 -0.07 3.78 8.39
C ALA A 211 -0.43 5.08 9.13
N VAL A 212 -0.52 5.04 10.45
CA VAL A 212 -0.79 6.24 11.28
C VAL A 212 0.34 7.26 11.15
N PHE A 213 1.60 6.82 11.15
CA PHE A 213 2.75 7.70 10.96
C PHE A 213 2.70 8.42 9.61
N TYR A 214 2.47 7.68 8.52
CA TYR A 214 2.43 8.27 7.18
C TYR A 214 1.17 9.11 6.93
N ASP A 215 0.02 8.76 7.52
CA ASP A 215 -1.20 9.59 7.43
C ASP A 215 -1.00 10.93 8.15
N GLY A 216 -0.40 10.93 9.34
CA GLY A 216 -0.07 12.18 10.06
C GLY A 216 0.90 13.05 9.28
N LEU A 217 1.97 12.46 8.73
CA LEU A 217 2.96 13.17 7.93
C LEU A 217 2.37 13.72 6.63
N ALA A 218 1.48 12.96 5.97
CA ALA A 218 0.79 13.39 4.77
C ALA A 218 -0.16 14.56 5.05
N ASP A 219 -0.89 14.51 6.17
CA ASP A 219 -1.78 15.60 6.61
C ASP A 219 -1.01 16.91 6.84
N GLU A 220 0.13 16.84 7.54
CA GLU A 220 1.00 17.99 7.74
C GLU A 220 1.59 18.56 6.44
N LEU A 221 1.94 17.69 5.48
CA LEU A 221 2.52 18.11 4.20
C LEU A 221 1.51 18.70 3.23
N THR A 222 0.28 18.15 3.21
CA THR A 222 -0.73 18.47 2.20
C THR A 222 -1.88 19.33 2.73
N GLY A 223 -2.05 19.40 4.05
CA GLY A 223 -3.18 20.08 4.70
C GLY A 223 -4.52 19.37 4.49
N ARG A 224 -4.52 18.08 4.12
CA ARG A 224 -5.73 17.28 3.88
C ARG A 224 -5.47 15.79 4.03
N LYS A 225 -6.53 15.02 4.24
CA LYS A 225 -6.47 13.57 4.09
C LYS A 225 -6.27 13.18 2.62
N ILE A 226 -5.37 12.25 2.39
CA ILE A 226 -5.09 11.68 1.07
C ILE A 226 -5.61 10.25 0.98
N HIS A 227 -5.66 9.71 -0.25
CA HIS A 227 -5.85 8.29 -0.44
C HIS A 227 -4.49 7.58 -0.38
N HIS A 228 -4.34 6.68 0.58
CA HIS A 228 -3.10 5.95 0.77
C HIS A 228 -3.02 4.67 -0.06
N THR A 229 -1.81 4.31 -0.48
CA THR A 229 -1.45 2.98 -0.94
C THR A 229 -0.46 2.38 0.05
N ILE A 230 -0.78 1.20 0.60
CA ILE A 230 0.14 0.47 1.47
C ILE A 230 0.88 -0.60 0.66
N LEU A 231 2.20 -0.70 0.88
CA LEU A 231 3.03 -1.74 0.28
C LEU A 231 2.93 -3.02 1.10
N LEU A 232 2.52 -4.06 0.43
CA LEU A 232 2.66 -5.46 0.85
C LEU A 232 3.40 -6.24 -0.25
N HIS A 233 3.82 -7.45 0.07
CA HIS A 233 4.38 -8.37 -0.91
C HIS A 233 3.50 -9.61 -1.04
N HIS A 234 3.58 -10.27 -2.19
CA HIS A 234 2.96 -11.56 -2.42
C HIS A 234 3.72 -12.63 -1.62
N ASN A 235 3.37 -12.78 -0.33
CA ASN A 235 4.09 -13.60 0.64
C ASN A 235 3.16 -14.30 1.65
N LEU A 236 3.74 -15.17 2.49
CA LEU A 236 2.98 -15.96 3.46
C LEU A 236 2.36 -15.11 4.58
N ALA A 237 3.01 -14.03 5.02
CA ALA A 237 2.44 -13.17 6.07
C ALA A 237 1.17 -12.47 5.57
N ALA A 238 1.19 -11.96 4.34
CA ALA A 238 -0.02 -11.44 3.70
C ALA A 238 -1.11 -12.51 3.56
N ALA A 239 -0.74 -13.74 3.15
CA ALA A 239 -1.71 -14.84 3.06
C ALA A 239 -2.40 -15.12 4.39
N MET A 240 -1.63 -15.20 5.48
CA MET A 240 -2.14 -15.61 6.78
C MET A 240 -2.85 -14.48 7.55
N PHE A 241 -2.42 -13.21 7.37
CA PHE A 241 -2.82 -12.14 8.30
C PHE A 241 -3.56 -10.96 7.62
N LEU A 242 -3.76 -11.00 6.31
CA LEU A 242 -4.42 -9.88 5.58
C LEU A 242 -5.87 -9.66 6.03
N ASP A 243 -6.61 -10.72 6.34
CA ASP A 243 -7.98 -10.63 6.86
C ASP A 243 -8.03 -9.81 8.16
N ASP A 244 -7.18 -10.18 9.11
CA ASP A 244 -7.08 -9.50 10.41
C ASP A 244 -6.58 -8.05 10.25
N LEU A 245 -5.61 -7.83 9.34
CA LEU A 245 -5.09 -6.50 9.05
C LEU A 245 -6.19 -5.58 8.50
N ILE A 246 -6.95 -6.03 7.50
CA ILE A 246 -8.05 -5.25 6.92
C ILE A 246 -9.14 -4.98 7.96
N ALA A 247 -9.50 -5.99 8.76
CA ALA A 247 -10.47 -5.84 9.85
C ALA A 247 -10.01 -4.79 10.87
N HIS A 248 -8.73 -4.80 11.24
CA HIS A 248 -8.14 -3.83 12.14
C HIS A 248 -8.18 -2.40 11.59
N PHE A 249 -7.83 -2.18 10.33
CA PHE A 249 -7.97 -0.86 9.69
C PHE A 249 -9.41 -0.36 9.74
N LYS A 250 -10.40 -1.21 9.42
CA LYS A 250 -11.83 -0.87 9.50
C LYS A 250 -12.27 -0.54 10.92
N GLU A 251 -11.84 -1.32 11.91
CA GLU A 251 -12.13 -1.07 13.33
C GLU A 251 -11.57 0.29 13.79
N LYS A 252 -10.38 0.66 13.32
CA LYS A 252 -9.75 1.96 13.58
C LYS A 252 -10.33 3.11 12.74
N GLY A 253 -11.40 2.88 11.99
CA GLY A 253 -12.13 3.91 11.26
C GLY A 253 -11.57 4.26 9.89
N TRP A 254 -10.61 3.48 9.37
CA TRP A 254 -10.12 3.66 8.01
C TRP A 254 -11.11 3.12 6.98
N GLU A 255 -11.23 3.81 5.87
CA GLU A 255 -11.97 3.35 4.70
C GLU A 255 -11.04 2.53 3.79
N ILE A 256 -11.45 1.31 3.46
CA ILE A 256 -10.74 0.48 2.47
C ILE A 256 -11.29 0.84 1.11
N ILE A 257 -10.41 1.25 0.20
CA ILE A 257 -10.76 1.63 -1.17
C ILE A 257 -10.01 0.76 -2.17
N ASP A 258 -10.51 0.73 -3.41
CA ASP A 258 -9.82 0.04 -4.49
C ASP A 258 -8.52 0.77 -4.87
N ALA A 259 -7.51 0.01 -5.29
CA ALA A 259 -6.19 0.58 -5.55
C ALA A 259 -6.20 1.56 -6.74
N ASP A 260 -7.04 1.34 -7.76
CA ASP A 260 -7.17 2.29 -8.86
C ASP A 260 -7.93 3.57 -8.47
N GLU A 261 -8.75 3.52 -7.42
CA GLU A 261 -9.34 4.72 -6.80
C GLU A 261 -8.29 5.50 -6.00
N ALA A 262 -7.43 4.81 -5.25
CA ALA A 262 -6.36 5.47 -4.52
C ALA A 262 -5.45 6.28 -5.45
N PHE A 263 -5.02 5.71 -6.57
CA PHE A 263 -4.15 6.38 -7.53
C PHE A 263 -4.77 7.57 -8.27
N LYS A 264 -6.06 7.89 -8.06
CA LYS A 264 -6.69 9.12 -8.56
C LYS A 264 -6.44 10.32 -7.65
N ASP A 265 -5.97 10.11 -6.42
CA ASP A 265 -5.65 11.22 -5.52
C ASP A 265 -4.56 12.11 -6.13
N PRO A 266 -4.73 13.45 -6.09
CA PRO A 266 -3.75 14.40 -6.62
C PRO A 266 -2.33 14.25 -6.07
N VAL A 267 -2.15 13.68 -4.89
CA VAL A 267 -0.82 13.44 -4.30
C VAL A 267 0.08 12.59 -5.21
N PHE A 268 -0.50 11.66 -5.98
CA PHE A 268 0.25 10.81 -6.91
C PHE A 268 0.73 11.54 -8.18
N ASN A 269 0.38 12.82 -8.36
CA ASN A 269 0.94 13.68 -9.39
C ASN A 269 2.19 14.45 -8.91
N GLU A 270 2.49 14.40 -7.61
CA GLU A 270 3.69 15.01 -7.05
C GLU A 270 4.95 14.28 -7.54
N VAL A 271 5.99 15.05 -7.83
CA VAL A 271 7.25 14.55 -8.34
C VAL A 271 8.38 15.03 -7.42
N PRO A 272 8.79 14.22 -6.43
CA PRO A 272 9.91 14.59 -5.56
C PRO A 272 11.20 14.79 -6.35
N THR A 273 11.99 15.81 -5.96
CA THR A 273 13.24 16.19 -6.64
C THR A 273 14.50 15.76 -5.89
N VAL A 274 14.35 15.13 -4.71
CA VAL A 274 15.48 14.65 -3.92
C VAL A 274 16.26 13.55 -4.66
N VAL A 275 17.57 13.57 -4.52
CA VAL A 275 18.49 12.55 -5.06
C VAL A 275 19.44 12.15 -3.94
N PRO A 276 19.65 10.87 -3.65
CA PRO A 276 19.01 9.70 -4.26
C PRO A 276 17.49 9.73 -4.19
N ALA A 277 16.82 9.28 -5.27
CA ALA A 277 15.36 9.26 -5.36
C ALA A 277 14.79 7.89 -4.99
N GLY A 278 13.60 7.91 -4.40
CA GLY A 278 12.90 6.70 -4.00
C GLY A 278 12.23 6.83 -2.62
N GLU A 279 12.06 5.70 -1.95
CA GLU A 279 11.28 5.53 -0.72
C GLU A 279 9.77 5.76 -0.96
N SER A 280 8.96 5.79 0.09
CA SER A 280 7.55 6.17 -0.08
C SER A 280 7.42 7.61 -0.57
N LEU A 281 6.34 7.91 -1.30
CA LEU A 281 6.09 9.26 -1.80
C LEU A 281 6.05 10.30 -0.69
N ILE A 282 5.37 9.96 0.42
CA ILE A 282 5.24 10.87 1.55
C ILE A 282 6.60 11.10 2.23
N TRP A 283 7.41 10.06 2.38
CA TRP A 283 8.78 10.20 2.87
C TRP A 283 9.61 11.12 1.98
N ALA A 284 9.55 10.93 0.66
CA ALA A 284 10.31 11.73 -0.30
C ALA A 284 9.89 13.20 -0.29
N LEU A 285 8.59 13.51 -0.19
CA LEU A 285 8.08 14.87 -0.06
C LEU A 285 8.48 15.52 1.27
N ALA A 286 8.42 14.76 2.36
CA ALA A 286 8.87 15.23 3.67
C ALA A 286 10.37 15.54 3.67
N LYS A 287 11.18 14.65 3.11
CA LYS A 287 12.62 14.86 2.92
C LYS A 287 12.92 16.12 2.11
N GLN A 288 12.20 16.30 0.99
CA GLN A 288 12.34 17.48 0.13
C GLN A 288 12.02 18.79 0.85
N SER A 289 11.04 18.78 1.76
CA SER A 289 10.65 19.98 2.51
C SER A 289 11.71 20.46 3.48
N GLY A 290 12.64 19.61 3.92
CA GLY A 290 13.67 19.89 4.91
C GLY A 290 13.15 20.10 6.35
N LYS A 291 11.84 19.99 6.57
CA LYS A 291 11.21 20.28 7.87
C LYS A 291 11.21 19.09 8.83
N TYR A 292 11.27 17.87 8.30
CA TYR A 292 11.01 16.62 9.04
C TYR A 292 12.27 15.75 9.23
N GLU A 293 13.47 16.30 9.03
CA GLU A 293 14.74 15.54 9.09
C GLU A 293 14.91 14.71 10.39
N LYS A 294 14.40 15.21 11.52
CA LYS A 294 14.48 14.51 12.81
C LYS A 294 13.44 13.40 12.98
N ASP A 295 12.35 13.50 12.24
CA ASP A 295 11.21 12.59 12.34
C ASP A 295 11.25 11.49 11.28
N LEU A 296 12.04 11.71 10.21
CA LEU A 296 12.25 10.72 9.17
C LEU A 296 13.20 9.63 9.65
N ARG A 297 12.68 8.41 9.78
CA ARG A 297 13.48 7.23 10.11
C ARG A 297 14.11 6.70 8.83
N TYR A 298 15.36 7.03 8.60
CA TYR A 298 16.07 6.56 7.42
C TYR A 298 17.07 5.46 7.76
N PRO A 299 17.09 4.40 6.99
CA PRO A 299 16.03 3.93 6.09
C PRO A 299 14.85 3.43 6.93
N ALA A 300 13.67 4.03 6.74
CA ALA A 300 12.52 3.82 7.61
C ALA A 300 12.08 2.35 7.68
N GLU A 301 12.23 1.65 6.59
CA GLU A 301 11.70 0.30 6.36
C GLU A 301 12.83 -0.69 6.01
N ASN A 302 13.80 -0.85 6.89
CA ASN A 302 14.80 -1.91 6.74
C ASN A 302 14.64 -2.99 7.82
N GLY A 303 15.14 -4.19 7.50
CA GLY A 303 15.06 -5.33 8.42
C GLY A 303 15.77 -5.10 9.75
N ASP A 304 16.87 -4.32 9.76
CA ASP A 304 17.63 -4.03 10.98
C ASP A 304 16.80 -3.26 12.01
N TYR A 305 15.93 -2.36 11.54
CA TYR A 305 15.01 -1.61 12.39
C TYR A 305 14.03 -2.54 13.12
N LEU A 306 13.53 -3.58 12.46
CA LEU A 306 12.57 -4.53 13.03
C LEU A 306 13.24 -5.63 13.83
N LYS A 307 14.47 -6.01 13.45
CA LYS A 307 15.17 -7.17 14.03
C LYS A 307 15.20 -7.12 15.56
N ALA A 308 15.67 -6.02 16.12
CA ALA A 308 15.80 -5.89 17.57
C ALA A 308 14.45 -6.01 18.29
N LYS A 309 13.39 -5.45 17.71
CA LYS A 309 12.04 -5.52 18.27
C LYS A 309 11.47 -6.93 18.19
N MET A 310 11.59 -7.60 17.05
CA MET A 310 11.12 -8.98 16.87
C MET A 310 11.91 -9.97 17.73
N ASP A 311 13.24 -9.85 17.79
CA ASP A 311 14.09 -10.69 18.65
C ASP A 311 13.69 -10.57 20.14
N SER A 312 13.36 -9.36 20.61
CA SER A 312 12.91 -9.15 21.98
C SER A 312 11.56 -9.81 22.31
N LEU A 313 10.76 -10.08 21.29
CA LEU A 313 9.46 -10.76 21.38
C LEU A 313 9.58 -12.27 21.11
N GLY A 314 10.77 -12.74 20.75
CA GLY A 314 10.98 -14.14 20.39
C GLY A 314 10.38 -14.53 19.01
N LEU A 315 10.22 -13.56 18.10
CA LEU A 315 9.64 -13.73 16.77
C LEU A 315 10.70 -13.90 15.69
#